data_52a4b3f685ac780f1a2527ab77644a03
#
_entry.id   52a4b3f685ac780f1a2527ab77644a03
#
_cell.length_a   1.000
_cell.length_b   1.000
_cell.length_c   1.000
_cell.angle_alpha   90.00
_cell.angle_beta   90.00
_cell.angle_gamma   90.00
#
_symmetry.space_group_name_H-M   'P 1'
#
loop_
_entity.id
_entity.type
_entity.pdbx_description
1 polymer ?
#
loop_
_entity_poly.entity_id
_entity_poly.type
_entity_poly.pdbx_seq_one_letter_code
_entity_poly.pdbx_strand_id
1 'polypeptide(L)'
;MINVKEYHTEYSEDKRASYVWADEPLSCSFCDSSDLIRKGWRSRKLITLIGNLLCLLIQRVLCKGCGRIHHVLPDMVVPYKRYDAETIEAIIEGEPEKAPCGLDETEIHRVKAWWRDMGFYVSRKAASVANKIQITPNSKLHAIVRTLANAHMWPRTRSVLLAE
;
A
#
# COMPACT_ATOMS: atom_id res chain seq x y z
N MET A 1 4.14 -8.47 -2.12
CA MET A 1 4.26 -7.10 -2.65
C MET A 1 5.41 -6.44 -1.95
N ILE A 2 6.03 -5.44 -2.57
CA ILE A 2 7.15 -4.67 -2.03
C ILE A 2 6.66 -3.22 -1.99
N ASN A 3 6.82 -2.53 -0.89
CA ASN A 3 6.49 -1.11 -0.76
C ASN A 3 7.77 -0.28 -0.69
N VAL A 4 7.85 0.78 -1.51
CA VAL A 4 9.02 1.65 -1.66
C VAL A 4 8.68 3.08 -1.27
N LYS A 5 9.65 3.75 -0.66
CA LYS A 5 9.57 5.15 -0.26
C LYS A 5 10.29 6.06 -1.27
N GLU A 6 11.41 5.59 -1.80
CA GLU A 6 12.20 6.32 -2.78
C GLU A 6 11.84 5.84 -4.17
N TYR A 7 11.20 6.71 -4.95
CA TYR A 7 10.79 6.43 -6.32
C TYR A 7 10.59 7.72 -7.11
N HIS A 8 10.65 7.62 -8.42
CA HIS A 8 10.23 8.68 -9.34
C HIS A 8 9.17 8.19 -10.31
N THR A 9 8.53 9.13 -10.99
CA THR A 9 7.49 8.83 -11.97
C THR A 9 7.80 9.45 -13.32
N GLU A 10 7.55 8.69 -14.41
CA GLU A 10 7.65 9.15 -15.79
C GLU A 10 6.28 9.06 -16.46
N TYR A 11 5.75 10.18 -16.93
CA TYR A 11 4.46 10.20 -17.62
C TYR A 11 4.60 9.69 -19.05
N SER A 12 3.68 8.84 -19.47
CA SER A 12 3.55 8.33 -20.83
C SER A 12 2.24 8.81 -21.46
N GLU A 13 2.34 9.59 -22.53
CA GLU A 13 1.17 10.09 -23.27
C GLU A 13 0.37 8.94 -23.90
N ASP A 14 1.05 7.97 -24.51
CA ASP A 14 0.42 6.80 -25.13
C ASP A 14 -0.44 6.00 -24.15
N LYS A 15 0.01 5.86 -22.92
CA LYS A 15 -0.69 5.10 -21.86
C LYS A 15 -1.60 5.97 -21.02
N ARG A 16 -1.49 7.30 -21.10
CA ARG A 16 -2.15 8.27 -20.23
C ARG A 16 -1.98 7.87 -18.75
N ALA A 17 -0.75 7.47 -18.39
CA ALA A 17 -0.41 6.95 -17.08
C ALA A 17 1.07 7.20 -16.78
N SER A 18 1.42 7.24 -15.50
CA SER A 18 2.81 7.41 -15.06
C SER A 18 3.42 6.08 -14.69
N TYR A 19 4.57 5.76 -15.27
CA TYR A 19 5.43 4.67 -14.80
C TYR A 19 6.00 5.01 -13.44
N VAL A 20 6.01 4.06 -12.52
CA VAL A 20 6.60 4.22 -11.19
C VAL A 20 7.89 3.40 -11.13
N TRP A 21 9.01 4.07 -10.92
CA TRP A 21 10.33 3.48 -10.82
C TRP A 21 10.83 3.57 -9.38
N ALA A 22 11.27 2.46 -8.80
CA ALA A 22 11.91 2.46 -7.49
C ALA A 22 13.34 2.96 -7.61
N ASP A 23 13.75 3.86 -6.74
CA ASP A 23 15.09 4.42 -6.63
C ASP A 23 15.88 3.78 -5.46
N GLU A 24 15.21 2.99 -4.63
CA GLU A 24 15.82 2.22 -3.56
C GLU A 24 16.05 0.74 -3.96
N PRO A 25 17.04 0.05 -3.36
CA PRO A 25 17.27 -1.37 -3.58
C PRO A 25 16.03 -2.20 -3.23
N LEU A 26 15.68 -3.14 -4.11
CA LEU A 26 14.55 -4.01 -3.91
C LEU A 26 14.99 -5.38 -3.38
N SER A 27 14.24 -5.90 -2.41
CA SER A 27 14.35 -7.28 -1.94
C SER A 27 12.99 -7.97 -1.94
N CYS A 28 13.02 -9.28 -2.06
CA CYS A 28 11.81 -10.10 -2.01
C CYS A 28 11.22 -10.09 -0.60
N SER A 29 9.99 -9.61 -0.45
CA SER A 29 9.29 -9.58 0.85
C SER A 29 9.00 -10.98 1.44
N PHE A 30 9.36 -12.07 0.77
CA PHE A 30 9.12 -13.43 1.24
C PHE A 30 10.40 -14.20 1.60
N CYS A 31 11.48 -14.03 0.82
CA CYS A 31 12.74 -14.77 1.02
C CYS A 31 13.98 -13.87 1.07
N ASP A 32 13.79 -12.56 1.14
CA ASP A 32 14.83 -11.52 1.24
C ASP A 32 15.85 -11.48 0.08
N SER A 33 15.66 -12.31 -0.96
CA SER A 33 16.55 -12.34 -2.13
C SER A 33 16.48 -11.02 -2.88
N SER A 34 17.62 -10.49 -3.29
CA SER A 34 17.74 -9.31 -4.18
C SER A 34 17.70 -9.66 -5.66
N ASP A 35 17.70 -10.97 -6.04
CA ASP A 35 17.65 -11.41 -7.43
C ASP A 35 16.21 -11.30 -7.97
N LEU A 36 15.86 -10.07 -8.38
CA LEU A 36 14.55 -9.71 -8.89
C LEU A 36 14.63 -9.35 -10.37
N ILE A 37 13.76 -9.92 -11.20
CA ILE A 37 13.65 -9.61 -12.62
C ILE A 37 12.33 -8.89 -12.88
N ARG A 38 12.37 -7.76 -13.58
CA ARG A 38 11.16 -7.07 -14.04
C ARG A 38 10.38 -7.92 -15.04
N LYS A 39 9.07 -8.11 -14.80
CA LYS A 39 8.13 -8.88 -15.62
C LYS A 39 7.01 -8.00 -16.20
N GLY A 40 7.29 -6.71 -16.37
CA GLY A 40 6.36 -5.75 -16.96
C GLY A 40 5.65 -4.89 -15.90
N TRP A 41 4.47 -4.41 -16.25
CA TRP A 41 3.75 -3.36 -15.55
C TRP A 41 2.31 -3.78 -15.25
N ARG A 42 1.72 -3.19 -14.24
CA ARG A 42 0.30 -3.32 -13.92
C ARG A 42 -0.30 -1.94 -13.70
N SER A 43 -1.37 -1.64 -14.42
CA SER A 43 -2.12 -0.40 -14.22
C SER A 43 -2.79 -0.39 -12.85
N ARG A 44 -2.71 0.76 -12.19
CA ARG A 44 -3.35 1.07 -10.92
C ARG A 44 -3.95 2.47 -10.99
N LYS A 45 -5.23 2.60 -10.66
CA LYS A 45 -5.91 3.89 -10.55
C LYS A 45 -6.05 4.27 -9.08
N LEU A 46 -5.75 5.52 -8.77
CA LEU A 46 -5.89 6.11 -7.43
C LEU A 46 -6.67 7.42 -7.55
N ILE A 47 -7.45 7.71 -6.53
CA ILE A 47 -8.06 9.03 -6.31
C ILE A 47 -7.25 9.72 -5.23
N THR A 48 -6.73 10.92 -5.56
CA THR A 48 -5.92 11.72 -4.65
C THR A 48 -6.79 12.57 -3.73
N LEU A 49 -6.16 13.15 -2.70
CA LEU A 49 -6.82 14.03 -1.73
C LEU A 49 -7.55 15.21 -2.41
N ILE A 50 -7.02 15.72 -3.52
CA ILE A 50 -7.65 16.82 -4.30
C ILE A 50 -8.68 16.30 -5.33
N GLY A 51 -9.03 15.00 -5.29
CA GLY A 51 -10.03 14.40 -6.18
C GLY A 51 -9.52 14.01 -7.57
N ASN A 52 -8.25 14.19 -7.89
CA ASN A 52 -7.69 13.81 -9.17
C ASN A 52 -7.56 12.29 -9.31
N LEU A 53 -7.85 11.78 -10.51
CA LEU A 53 -7.62 10.39 -10.85
C LEU A 53 -6.20 10.22 -11.40
N LEU A 54 -5.34 9.56 -10.62
CA LEU A 54 -4.01 9.15 -11.05
C LEU A 54 -4.06 7.74 -11.66
N CYS A 55 -3.45 7.59 -12.84
CA CYS A 55 -3.21 6.30 -13.46
C CYS A 55 -1.72 5.97 -13.34
N LEU A 56 -1.38 4.95 -12.56
CA LEU A 56 -0.02 4.50 -12.33
C LEU A 56 0.25 3.17 -13.03
N LEU A 57 1.43 3.02 -13.59
CA LEU A 57 1.97 1.76 -14.08
C LEU A 57 2.99 1.25 -13.06
N ILE A 58 2.56 0.25 -12.30
CA ILE A 58 3.31 -0.34 -11.19
C ILE A 58 4.18 -1.49 -11.70
N GLN A 59 5.45 -1.50 -11.32
CA GLN A 59 6.38 -2.58 -11.67
C GLN A 59 5.90 -3.93 -11.12
N ARG A 60 6.03 -4.96 -11.95
CA ARG A 60 5.93 -6.36 -11.55
C ARG A 60 7.32 -6.97 -11.60
N VAL A 61 7.76 -7.56 -10.51
CA VAL A 61 9.06 -8.23 -10.40
C VAL A 61 8.88 -9.69 -10.00
N LEU A 62 9.66 -10.57 -10.64
CA LEU A 62 9.75 -11.99 -10.31
C LEU A 62 11.00 -12.18 -9.45
N CYS A 63 10.85 -12.79 -8.29
CA CYS A 63 11.98 -13.25 -7.50
C CYS A 63 12.47 -14.60 -8.03
N LYS A 64 13.74 -14.68 -8.42
CA LYS A 64 14.34 -15.95 -8.85
C LYS A 64 14.54 -16.93 -7.70
N GLY A 65 14.76 -16.43 -6.49
CA GLY A 65 14.99 -17.27 -5.33
C GLY A 65 13.77 -18.11 -4.92
N CYS A 66 12.55 -17.52 -4.98
CA CYS A 66 11.34 -18.23 -4.55
C CYS A 66 10.24 -18.32 -5.62
N GLY A 67 10.47 -17.84 -6.85
CA GLY A 67 9.51 -17.91 -7.97
C GLY A 67 8.28 -16.99 -7.82
N ARG A 68 8.19 -16.14 -6.78
CA ARG A 68 7.04 -15.29 -6.55
C ARG A 68 7.10 -13.98 -7.34
N ILE A 69 5.92 -13.53 -7.79
CA ILE A 69 5.77 -12.22 -8.43
C ILE A 69 5.30 -11.21 -7.39
N HIS A 70 5.99 -10.08 -7.31
CA HIS A 70 5.63 -8.95 -6.46
C HIS A 70 5.25 -7.73 -7.31
N HIS A 71 4.35 -6.91 -6.79
CA HIS A 71 4.11 -5.55 -7.26
C HIS A 71 4.94 -4.60 -6.39
N VAL A 72 5.68 -3.69 -7.03
CA VAL A 72 6.48 -2.66 -6.35
C VAL A 72 5.60 -1.42 -6.22
N LEU A 73 5.07 -1.20 -5.04
CA LEU A 73 4.10 -0.14 -4.75
C LEU A 73 4.79 1.06 -4.12
N PRO A 74 4.64 2.28 -4.68
CA PRO A 74 5.07 3.49 -3.98
C PRO A 74 4.26 3.65 -2.67
N ASP A 75 4.81 4.34 -1.69
CA ASP A 75 4.22 4.48 -0.35
C ASP A 75 2.85 5.20 -0.35
N MET A 76 2.61 6.05 -1.36
CA MET A 76 1.29 6.64 -1.59
C MET A 76 0.20 5.61 -1.91
N VAL A 77 0.56 4.38 -2.31
CA VAL A 77 -0.39 3.33 -2.69
C VAL A 77 -0.68 2.40 -1.53
N VAL A 78 -1.86 2.51 -0.94
CA VAL A 78 -2.35 1.53 0.02
C VAL A 78 -2.87 0.29 -0.73
N PRO A 79 -2.34 -0.93 -0.44
CA PRO A 79 -2.73 -2.13 -1.15
C PRO A 79 -4.24 -2.37 -1.12
N TYR A 80 -4.83 -2.67 -2.28
CA TYR A 80 -6.26 -2.92 -2.51
C TYR A 80 -7.19 -1.73 -2.24
N LYS A 81 -6.69 -0.51 -2.01
CA LYS A 81 -7.49 0.70 -1.85
C LYS A 81 -7.46 1.55 -3.10
N ARG A 82 -8.57 2.26 -3.37
CA ARG A 82 -8.71 3.15 -4.53
C ARG A 82 -8.25 4.57 -4.26
N TYR A 83 -8.14 4.95 -2.99
CA TYR A 83 -7.64 6.25 -2.54
C TYR A 83 -6.15 6.15 -2.22
N ASP A 84 -5.43 7.24 -2.39
CA ASP A 84 -4.04 7.32 -1.95
C ASP A 84 -3.94 7.34 -0.41
N ALA A 85 -2.73 7.19 0.09
CA ALA A 85 -2.49 7.13 1.53
C ALA A 85 -2.91 8.43 2.24
N GLU A 86 -2.65 9.58 1.61
CA GLU A 86 -2.97 10.90 2.17
C GLU A 86 -4.49 11.09 2.32
N THR A 87 -5.26 10.70 1.30
CA THR A 87 -6.74 10.71 1.38
C THR A 87 -7.25 9.83 2.51
N ILE A 88 -6.68 8.62 2.63
CA ILE A 88 -7.09 7.68 3.69
C ILE A 88 -6.74 8.24 5.06
N GLU A 89 -5.56 8.82 5.24
CA GLU A 89 -5.13 9.45 6.51
C GLU A 89 -6.07 10.62 6.88
N ALA A 90 -6.42 11.51 5.95
CA ALA A 90 -7.36 12.60 6.19
C ALA A 90 -8.75 12.10 6.65
N ILE A 91 -9.26 11.03 6.05
CA ILE A 91 -10.53 10.41 6.47
C ILE A 91 -10.43 9.84 7.89
N ILE A 92 -9.31 9.19 8.22
CA ILE A 92 -9.08 8.55 9.53
C ILE A 92 -8.97 9.60 10.62
N GLU A 93 -8.23 10.67 10.37
CA GLU A 93 -7.99 11.78 11.32
C GLU A 93 -9.24 12.63 11.55
N GLY A 94 -10.29 12.43 10.73
CA GLY A 94 -11.57 13.10 10.89
C GLY A 94 -11.55 14.54 10.40
N GLU A 95 -10.69 14.87 9.45
CA GLU A 95 -10.61 16.15 8.76
C GLU A 95 -11.47 16.12 7.47
N PRO A 96 -12.81 16.15 7.58
CA PRO A 96 -13.70 16.03 6.42
C PRO A 96 -13.52 17.18 5.41
N GLU A 97 -12.99 18.30 5.85
CA GLU A 97 -12.68 19.47 5.01
C GLU A 97 -11.55 19.19 4.01
N LYS A 98 -10.67 18.24 4.34
CA LYS A 98 -9.59 17.76 3.46
C LYS A 98 -10.00 16.55 2.62
N ALA A 99 -11.17 15.97 2.89
CA ALA A 99 -11.64 14.83 2.10
C ALA A 99 -11.95 15.25 0.67
N PRO A 100 -11.68 14.42 -0.35
CA PRO A 100 -11.96 14.75 -1.74
C PRO A 100 -13.42 15.14 -1.92
N CYS A 101 -13.66 16.20 -2.67
CA CYS A 101 -15.00 16.60 -3.06
C CYS A 101 -15.69 15.42 -3.78
N GLY A 102 -16.81 14.92 -3.22
CA GLY A 102 -17.56 13.79 -3.78
C GLY A 102 -17.39 12.44 -3.07
N LEU A 103 -16.65 12.39 -1.94
CA LEU A 103 -16.73 11.23 -1.05
C LEU A 103 -18.08 11.21 -0.33
N ASP A 104 -18.82 10.13 -0.51
CA ASP A 104 -20.05 9.93 0.24
C ASP A 104 -19.78 9.42 1.68
N GLU A 105 -20.76 9.60 2.56
CA GLU A 105 -20.67 9.14 3.95
C GLU A 105 -20.41 7.63 4.06
N THR A 106 -20.92 6.86 3.12
CA THR A 106 -20.75 5.40 3.06
C THR A 106 -19.29 5.03 2.82
N GLU A 107 -18.61 5.74 1.91
CA GLU A 107 -17.18 5.52 1.64
C GLU A 107 -16.32 5.91 2.84
N ILE A 108 -16.60 7.05 3.47
CA ILE A 108 -15.93 7.49 4.70
C ILE A 108 -16.10 6.42 5.80
N HIS A 109 -17.32 5.96 6.01
CA HIS A 109 -17.61 4.92 7.01
C HIS A 109 -16.85 3.61 6.72
N ARG A 110 -16.79 3.19 5.44
CA ARG A 110 -16.04 1.99 5.03
C ARG A 110 -14.55 2.11 5.29
N VAL A 111 -13.95 3.28 5.05
CA VAL A 111 -12.53 3.53 5.32
C VAL A 111 -12.26 3.48 6.82
N LYS A 112 -13.08 4.16 7.64
CA LYS A 112 -12.95 4.16 9.11
C LYS A 112 -13.14 2.76 9.70
N ALA A 113 -14.12 1.99 9.24
CA ALA A 113 -14.34 0.62 9.66
C ALA A 113 -13.15 -0.29 9.30
N TRP A 114 -12.65 -0.17 8.07
CA TRP A 114 -11.45 -0.90 7.66
C TRP A 114 -10.23 -0.55 8.51
N TRP A 115 -10.03 0.73 8.83
CA TRP A 115 -8.90 1.19 9.64
C TRP A 115 -8.97 0.62 11.07
N ARG A 116 -10.14 0.61 11.67
CA ARG A 116 -10.36 -0.04 12.97
C ARG A 116 -9.99 -1.54 12.93
N ASP A 117 -10.47 -2.26 11.89
CA ASP A 117 -10.16 -3.68 11.72
C ASP A 117 -8.65 -3.88 11.50
N MET A 118 -7.99 -2.97 10.77
CA MET A 118 -6.54 -2.96 10.58
C MET A 118 -5.79 -2.74 11.91
N GLY A 119 -6.27 -1.86 12.77
CA GLY A 119 -5.69 -1.63 14.10
C GLY A 119 -5.67 -2.90 14.95
N PHE A 120 -6.76 -3.65 14.98
CA PHE A 120 -6.81 -4.97 15.64
C PHE A 120 -5.83 -5.97 15.02
N TYR A 121 -5.76 -6.01 13.69
CA TYR A 121 -4.82 -6.87 12.98
C TYR A 121 -3.36 -6.52 13.34
N VAL A 122 -3.00 -5.24 13.32
CA VAL A 122 -1.65 -4.75 13.69
C VAL A 122 -1.31 -5.14 15.12
N SER A 123 -2.22 -4.93 16.07
CA SER A 123 -2.00 -5.27 17.50
C SER A 123 -1.71 -6.76 17.67
N ARG A 124 -2.47 -7.62 17.01
CA ARG A 124 -2.24 -9.08 17.05
C ARG A 124 -0.91 -9.48 16.42
N LYS A 125 -0.55 -8.87 15.28
CA LYS A 125 0.71 -9.16 14.60
C LYS A 125 1.92 -8.62 15.34
N ALA A 126 1.83 -7.44 15.93
CA ALA A 126 2.88 -6.89 16.77
C ALA A 126 3.20 -7.82 17.96
N ALA A 127 2.17 -8.40 18.60
CA ALA A 127 2.35 -9.36 19.67
C ALA A 127 3.02 -10.66 19.23
N SER A 128 2.75 -11.13 17.98
CA SER A 128 3.29 -12.39 17.45
C SER A 128 4.70 -12.29 16.87
N VAL A 129 5.20 -11.07 16.58
CA VAL A 129 6.48 -10.81 15.90
C VAL A 129 7.31 -9.80 16.70
N ALA A 130 7.30 -9.93 18.03
CA ALA A 130 7.84 -8.98 18.98
C ALA A 130 9.28 -8.45 18.71
N ASN A 131 10.06 -9.08 17.84
CA ASN A 131 11.44 -8.71 17.56
C ASN A 131 11.70 -8.13 16.15
N LYS A 132 10.71 -8.07 15.26
CA LYS A 132 10.92 -7.63 13.86
C LYS A 132 10.07 -6.47 13.39
N ILE A 133 8.99 -6.13 14.08
CA ILE A 133 8.03 -5.14 13.62
C ILE A 133 7.79 -4.09 14.71
N GLN A 134 8.35 -2.90 14.50
CA GLN A 134 8.16 -1.75 15.39
C GLN A 134 6.99 -0.89 14.90
N ILE A 135 5.81 -1.48 14.77
CA ILE A 135 4.58 -0.74 14.49
C ILE A 135 3.58 -0.94 15.63
N THR A 136 2.87 0.12 15.93
CA THR A 136 1.76 0.14 16.89
C THR A 136 0.48 0.55 16.18
N PRO A 137 -0.71 0.33 16.76
CA PRO A 137 -1.97 0.82 16.20
C PRO A 137 -2.00 2.33 15.94
N ASN A 138 -1.17 3.10 16.65
CA ASN A 138 -1.02 4.55 16.51
C ASN A 138 0.05 4.96 15.49
N SER A 139 0.71 4.00 14.85
CA SER A 139 1.67 4.32 13.78
C SER A 139 0.95 4.90 12.57
N LYS A 140 1.60 5.83 11.87
CA LYS A 140 1.05 6.40 10.62
C LYS A 140 0.79 5.32 9.58
N LEU A 141 -0.22 5.53 8.75
CA LEU A 141 -0.67 4.57 7.75
C LEU A 141 0.46 4.07 6.84
N HIS A 142 1.28 4.99 6.29
CA HIS A 142 2.39 4.63 5.41
C HIS A 142 3.42 3.72 6.09
N ALA A 143 3.72 3.92 7.39
CA ALA A 143 4.63 3.08 8.14
C ALA A 143 4.06 1.67 8.32
N ILE A 144 2.76 1.56 8.62
CA ILE A 144 2.05 0.28 8.72
C ILE A 144 2.04 -0.43 7.37
N VAL A 145 1.71 0.28 6.28
CA VAL A 145 1.70 -0.27 4.92
C VAL A 145 3.07 -0.83 4.57
N ARG A 146 4.13 -0.02 4.72
CA ARG A 146 5.50 -0.42 4.38
C ARG A 146 5.93 -1.65 5.17
N THR A 147 5.75 -1.64 6.48
CA THR A 147 6.17 -2.73 7.35
C THR A 147 5.43 -4.04 7.02
N LEU A 148 4.11 -4.01 6.93
CA LEU A 148 3.32 -5.22 6.66
C LEU A 148 3.52 -5.73 5.23
N ALA A 149 3.66 -4.84 4.23
CA ALA A 149 3.88 -5.25 2.85
C ALA A 149 5.25 -5.91 2.68
N ASN A 150 6.31 -5.31 3.23
CA ASN A 150 7.68 -5.80 3.12
C ASN A 150 7.94 -7.02 4.00
N ALA A 151 7.20 -7.22 5.08
CA ALA A 151 7.22 -8.45 5.88
C ALA A 151 6.32 -9.56 5.31
N HIS A 152 5.73 -9.38 4.11
CA HIS A 152 4.76 -10.31 3.51
C HIS A 152 3.51 -10.58 4.36
N MET A 153 3.17 -9.65 5.25
CA MET A 153 2.10 -9.78 6.23
C MET A 153 0.85 -8.94 5.90
N TRP A 154 0.81 -8.28 4.74
CA TRP A 154 -0.36 -7.49 4.36
C TRP A 154 -1.60 -8.38 4.19
N PRO A 155 -2.73 -8.06 4.86
CA PRO A 155 -3.94 -8.87 4.78
C PRO A 155 -4.55 -8.80 3.37
N ARG A 156 -4.83 -9.96 2.78
CA ARG A 156 -5.35 -10.04 1.41
C ARG A 156 -6.87 -9.94 1.34
N THR A 157 -7.55 -10.31 2.40
CA THR A 157 -9.01 -10.33 2.50
C THR A 157 -9.46 -9.77 3.84
N ARG A 158 -10.72 -9.34 3.92
CA ARG A 158 -11.30 -8.87 5.18
C ARG A 158 -11.37 -9.98 6.22
N SER A 159 -11.60 -11.21 5.81
CA SER A 159 -11.62 -12.37 6.73
C SER A 159 -10.28 -12.55 7.45
N VAL A 160 -9.14 -12.27 6.80
CA VAL A 160 -7.82 -12.30 7.45
C VAL A 160 -7.65 -11.19 8.49
N LEU A 161 -8.29 -10.03 8.27
CA LEU A 161 -8.30 -8.94 9.26
C LEU A 161 -9.03 -9.33 10.54
N LEU A 162 -10.12 -10.09 10.38
CA LEU A 162 -11.05 -10.44 11.47
C LEU A 162 -10.79 -11.84 12.06
N ALA A 163 -9.90 -12.63 11.46
CA ALA A 163 -9.55 -13.95 11.98
C ALA A 163 -8.86 -13.81 13.34
N GLU A 164 -9.33 -14.55 14.32
CA GLU A 164 -8.77 -14.65 15.67
C GLU A 164 -7.43 -15.37 15.69
#